data_e8e11719dc236d6f5419b0935aca3b42
#
_entry.id   e8e11719dc236d6f5419b0935aca3b42
#
_cell.length_a   1.000
_cell.length_b   1.000
_cell.length_c   1.000
_cell.angle_alpha   90.00
_cell.angle_beta   90.00
_cell.angle_gamma   90.00
#
_symmetry.space_group_name_H-M   'P 1'
#
loop_
_entity.id
_entity.type
_entity.pdbx_description
1 polymer ?
#
loop_
_entity_poly.entity_id
_entity_poly.type
_entity_poly.pdbx_seq_one_letter_code
_entity_poly.pdbx_strand_id
1 'polypeptide(L)'
;MNTIIEITDLACQSGRRYLVNHINWRVKKGEHWILFGLNGCGKTTLLSIVAGFKGQTKGKVAVFGEEYNDDNIFDLRRKIGWVSSSFFDKYLSWESALSIVLSGVSGTLSMSSGITDRDVKKAITLLKKLRLGSKIDQPFALMSKGERQCVLIARALISEPEILILDEPGTGLDIYAREYILTAVDDLAKNTDMTIIYVTHYIEEILPSFDKTLLMKDGRIYKQGKTADLFSDEIFSAFLNYPVNISCSEAGHLQASLEVAASFRDNDKSCLTADREGGDRDE
;
A
#
# COMPACT_ATOMS: atom_id res chain seq x y z
N MET A 1 -2.53 -21.31 -14.62
CA MET A 1 -2.69 -20.00 -13.94
C MET A 1 -1.74 -19.02 -14.62
N ASN A 2 -2.27 -17.89 -15.10
CA ASN A 2 -1.49 -16.96 -15.91
C ASN A 2 -0.65 -16.03 -15.03
N THR A 3 0.67 -15.93 -15.27
CA THR A 3 1.55 -14.96 -14.60
C THR A 3 1.23 -13.56 -15.12
N ILE A 4 0.97 -12.61 -14.23
CA ILE A 4 0.64 -11.22 -14.61
C ILE A 4 1.72 -10.22 -14.25
N ILE A 5 2.62 -10.56 -13.30
CA ILE A 5 3.85 -9.82 -13.04
C ILE A 5 5.00 -10.82 -13.03
N GLU A 6 6.02 -10.55 -13.81
CA GLU A 6 7.26 -11.34 -13.83
C GLU A 6 8.47 -10.41 -13.78
N ILE A 7 9.26 -10.57 -12.72
CA ILE A 7 10.47 -9.77 -12.48
C ILE A 7 11.66 -10.71 -12.41
N THR A 8 12.67 -10.42 -13.21
CA THR A 8 13.91 -11.22 -13.29
C THR A 8 15.12 -10.32 -13.10
N ASP A 9 15.88 -10.58 -12.04
CA ASP A 9 17.14 -9.90 -11.65
C ASP A 9 17.06 -8.38 -11.72
N LEU A 10 15.92 -7.81 -11.25
CA LEU A 10 15.66 -6.37 -11.30
C LEU A 10 16.60 -5.63 -10.35
N ALA A 11 17.21 -4.57 -10.86
CA ALA A 11 17.89 -3.55 -10.07
C ALA A 11 17.48 -2.14 -10.52
N CYS A 12 17.37 -1.23 -9.54
CA CYS A 12 17.21 0.19 -9.77
C CYS A 12 18.19 0.97 -8.92
N GLN A 13 18.95 1.86 -9.54
CA GLN A 13 20.00 2.63 -8.92
C GLN A 13 19.68 4.14 -8.99
N SER A 14 20.06 4.87 -7.95
CA SER A 14 20.03 6.33 -7.93
C SER A 14 21.42 6.83 -7.48
N GLY A 15 22.15 7.45 -8.40
CA GLY A 15 23.56 7.75 -8.21
C GLY A 15 24.37 6.47 -7.97
N ARG A 16 25.08 6.40 -6.84
CA ARG A 16 25.87 5.21 -6.45
C ARG A 16 25.10 4.20 -5.59
N ARG A 17 23.85 4.49 -5.20
CA ARG A 17 23.07 3.67 -4.28
C ARG A 17 22.04 2.85 -5.04
N TYR A 18 21.99 1.54 -4.77
CA TYR A 18 20.88 0.70 -5.19
C TYR A 18 19.66 0.98 -4.30
N LEU A 19 18.54 1.27 -4.92
CA LEU A 19 17.23 1.39 -4.25
C LEU A 19 16.57 0.03 -4.13
N VAL A 20 16.70 -0.78 -5.20
CA VAL A 20 16.36 -2.21 -5.22
C VAL A 20 17.45 -2.95 -6.01
N ASN A 21 17.72 -4.21 -5.64
CA ASN A 21 18.82 -4.99 -6.23
C ASN A 21 18.52 -6.49 -6.16
N HIS A 22 18.72 -7.19 -7.30
CA HIS A 22 18.51 -8.63 -7.45
C HIS A 22 17.09 -9.09 -7.05
N ILE A 23 16.06 -8.35 -7.47
CA ILE A 23 14.67 -8.72 -7.23
C ILE A 23 14.22 -9.75 -8.26
N ASN A 24 13.70 -10.89 -7.77
CA ASN A 24 13.06 -11.92 -8.57
C ASN A 24 11.68 -12.19 -7.97
N TRP A 25 10.62 -11.82 -8.66
CA TRP A 25 9.27 -11.94 -8.16
C TRP A 25 8.29 -12.32 -9.27
N ARG A 26 7.36 -13.23 -8.95
CA ARG A 26 6.33 -13.66 -9.87
C ARG A 26 4.98 -13.69 -9.18
N VAL A 27 4.01 -12.99 -9.79
CA VAL A 27 2.63 -12.90 -9.32
C VAL A 27 1.70 -13.50 -10.37
N LYS A 28 0.78 -14.34 -9.93
CA LYS A 28 -0.26 -14.94 -10.78
C LYS A 28 -1.56 -14.15 -10.67
N LYS A 29 -2.38 -14.20 -11.71
CA LYS A 29 -3.71 -13.58 -11.70
C LYS A 29 -4.56 -14.13 -10.54
N GLY A 30 -5.21 -13.22 -9.81
CA GLY A 30 -6.05 -13.53 -8.66
C GLY A 30 -5.30 -13.82 -7.36
N GLU A 31 -3.96 -13.74 -7.33
CA GLU A 31 -3.21 -13.80 -6.07
C GLU A 31 -3.28 -12.44 -5.36
N HIS A 32 -3.39 -12.48 -4.02
CA HIS A 32 -3.32 -11.29 -3.17
C HIS A 32 -2.03 -11.32 -2.38
N TRP A 33 -1.23 -10.26 -2.51
CA TRP A 33 0.11 -10.19 -1.94
C TRP A 33 0.25 -9.08 -0.91
N ILE A 34 0.83 -9.39 0.24
CA ILE A 34 1.41 -8.39 1.13
C ILE A 34 2.85 -8.12 0.71
N LEU A 35 3.20 -6.87 0.49
CA LEU A 35 4.59 -6.42 0.39
C LEU A 35 4.96 -5.75 1.70
N PHE A 36 5.65 -6.48 2.57
CA PHE A 36 6.02 -6.01 3.90
C PHE A 36 7.50 -5.62 4.00
N GLY A 37 7.79 -4.54 4.70
CA GLY A 37 9.16 -4.12 4.97
C GLY A 37 9.23 -2.76 5.63
N LEU A 38 10.34 -2.49 6.33
CA LEU A 38 10.56 -1.22 7.01
C LEU A 38 10.65 -0.05 6.03
N ASN A 39 10.48 1.17 6.53
CA ASN A 39 10.57 2.38 5.72
C ASN A 39 11.95 2.50 5.06
N GLY A 40 11.97 2.91 3.80
CA GLY A 40 13.21 3.07 3.02
C GLY A 40 13.82 1.78 2.47
N CYS A 41 13.21 0.59 2.66
CA CYS A 41 13.73 -0.67 2.11
C CYS A 41 13.48 -0.86 0.59
N GLY A 42 12.80 0.09 -0.09
CA GLY A 42 12.66 0.07 -1.55
C GLY A 42 11.28 -0.34 -2.08
N LYS A 43 10.25 -0.55 -1.24
CA LYS A 43 8.88 -0.98 -1.63
C LYS A 43 8.27 -0.08 -2.72
N THR A 44 8.16 1.22 -2.47
CA THR A 44 7.62 2.19 -3.44
C THR A 44 8.43 2.24 -4.73
N THR A 45 9.77 2.07 -4.66
CA THR A 45 10.61 1.99 -5.86
C THR A 45 10.27 0.75 -6.69
N LEU A 46 10.17 -0.42 -6.07
CA LEU A 46 9.78 -1.64 -6.76
C LEU A 46 8.42 -1.48 -7.44
N LEU A 47 7.43 -0.97 -6.70
CA LEU A 47 6.07 -0.83 -7.21
C LEU A 47 5.93 0.26 -8.27
N SER A 48 6.69 1.36 -8.18
CA SER A 48 6.71 2.38 -9.24
C SER A 48 7.26 1.84 -10.56
N ILE A 49 8.17 0.84 -10.49
CA ILE A 49 8.66 0.15 -11.69
C ILE A 49 7.60 -0.82 -12.21
N VAL A 50 6.97 -1.61 -11.34
CA VAL A 50 5.87 -2.52 -11.71
C VAL A 50 4.69 -1.75 -12.30
N ALA A 51 4.37 -0.58 -11.79
CA ALA A 51 3.31 0.28 -12.31
C ALA A 51 3.72 1.11 -13.56
N GLY A 52 4.96 0.96 -14.04
CA GLY A 52 5.45 1.63 -15.24
C GLY A 52 5.79 3.12 -15.07
N PHE A 53 5.82 3.66 -13.83
CA PHE A 53 6.13 5.09 -13.59
C PHE A 53 7.63 5.35 -13.40
N LYS A 54 8.44 4.29 -13.31
CA LYS A 54 9.90 4.37 -13.17
C LYS A 54 10.57 3.26 -13.97
N GLY A 55 11.66 3.58 -14.65
CA GLY A 55 12.49 2.59 -15.32
C GLY A 55 13.44 1.87 -14.36
N GLN A 56 13.80 0.65 -14.71
CA GLN A 56 14.87 -0.13 -14.07
C GLN A 56 16.23 0.21 -14.63
N THR A 57 17.30 -0.04 -13.85
CA THR A 57 18.70 0.07 -14.32
C THR A 57 19.19 -1.26 -14.92
N LYS A 58 18.71 -2.40 -14.38
CA LYS A 58 19.05 -3.76 -14.84
C LYS A 58 17.86 -4.70 -14.67
N GLY A 59 17.93 -5.83 -15.34
CA GLY A 59 16.92 -6.89 -15.25
C GLY A 59 15.72 -6.63 -16.15
N LYS A 60 14.69 -7.46 -15.98
CA LYS A 60 13.48 -7.43 -16.78
C LYS A 60 12.24 -7.36 -15.91
N VAL A 61 11.27 -6.59 -16.36
CA VAL A 61 9.93 -6.49 -15.73
C VAL A 61 8.90 -6.64 -16.84
N ALA A 62 8.14 -7.71 -16.79
CA ALA A 62 7.02 -7.95 -17.68
C ALA A 62 5.71 -7.90 -16.85
N VAL A 63 4.73 -7.19 -17.35
CA VAL A 63 3.39 -7.12 -16.78
C VAL A 63 2.40 -7.54 -17.86
N PHE A 64 1.50 -8.47 -17.53
CA PHE A 64 0.61 -9.15 -18.49
C PHE A 64 1.35 -9.82 -19.65
N GLY A 65 2.61 -10.25 -19.40
CA GLY A 65 3.47 -10.88 -20.41
C GLY A 65 4.23 -9.92 -21.33
N GLU A 66 4.09 -8.60 -21.10
CA GLU A 66 4.73 -7.56 -21.92
C GLU A 66 5.72 -6.73 -21.10
N GLU A 67 6.91 -6.43 -21.68
CA GLU A 67 7.81 -5.41 -21.15
C GLU A 67 7.33 -4.02 -21.57
N TYR A 68 7.54 -3.01 -20.71
CA TYR A 68 7.16 -1.63 -21.02
C TYR A 68 7.98 -1.05 -22.18
N ASN A 69 7.29 -0.38 -23.09
CA ASN A 69 7.85 0.44 -24.17
C ASN A 69 6.95 1.66 -24.44
N ASP A 70 7.35 2.55 -25.33
CA ASP A 70 6.64 3.78 -25.61
C ASP A 70 5.23 3.55 -26.20
N ASP A 71 5.01 2.41 -26.88
CA ASP A 71 3.74 2.11 -27.54
C ASP A 71 2.70 1.51 -26.56
N ASN A 72 3.14 0.72 -25.58
CA ASN A 72 2.22 -0.04 -24.70
C ASN A 72 2.07 0.53 -23.27
N ILE A 73 2.93 1.47 -22.86
CA ILE A 73 3.01 1.93 -21.47
C ILE A 73 1.69 2.47 -20.92
N PHE A 74 0.93 3.22 -21.72
CA PHE A 74 -0.35 3.78 -21.30
C PHE A 74 -1.44 2.72 -21.19
N ASP A 75 -1.43 1.72 -22.09
CA ASP A 75 -2.40 0.62 -22.07
C ASP A 75 -2.15 -0.30 -20.87
N LEU A 76 -0.89 -0.60 -20.57
CA LEU A 76 -0.53 -1.39 -19.40
C LEU A 76 -0.84 -0.64 -18.10
N ARG A 77 -0.56 0.67 -18.03
CA ARG A 77 -0.90 1.49 -16.85
C ARG A 77 -2.39 1.54 -16.57
N ARG A 78 -3.26 1.55 -17.59
CA ARG A 78 -4.71 1.51 -17.40
C ARG A 78 -5.19 0.22 -16.74
N LYS A 79 -4.48 -0.88 -16.94
CA LYS A 79 -4.78 -2.17 -16.31
C LYS A 79 -4.24 -2.27 -14.88
N ILE A 80 -3.49 -1.27 -14.41
CA ILE A 80 -2.88 -1.22 -13.08
C ILE A 80 -3.43 0.00 -12.34
N GLY A 81 -4.25 -0.23 -11.32
CA GLY A 81 -4.61 0.80 -10.36
C GLY A 81 -3.49 0.98 -9.34
N TRP A 82 -2.87 2.15 -9.29
CA TRP A 82 -1.84 2.43 -8.29
C TRP A 82 -2.26 3.56 -7.37
N VAL A 83 -2.26 3.28 -6.08
CA VAL A 83 -2.58 4.22 -4.99
C VAL A 83 -1.31 4.44 -4.17
N SER A 84 -0.76 5.64 -4.19
CA SER A 84 0.42 6.05 -3.43
C SER A 84 0.31 7.52 -3.07
N SER A 85 -0.02 7.82 -1.82
CA SER A 85 -0.16 9.22 -1.34
C SER A 85 1.13 10.00 -1.55
N SER A 86 2.28 9.38 -1.25
CA SER A 86 3.60 10.02 -1.38
C SER A 86 3.93 10.44 -2.82
N PHE A 87 3.35 9.75 -3.80
CA PHE A 87 3.53 10.06 -5.21
C PHE A 87 2.53 11.11 -5.69
N PHE A 88 1.24 10.95 -5.37
CA PHE A 88 0.16 11.76 -5.95
C PHE A 88 -0.06 13.10 -5.26
N ASP A 89 0.21 13.24 -3.97
CA ASP A 89 -0.02 14.48 -3.20
C ASP A 89 0.63 15.72 -3.82
N LYS A 90 1.77 15.55 -4.49
CA LYS A 90 2.51 16.64 -5.12
C LYS A 90 1.84 17.19 -6.38
N TYR A 91 1.02 16.38 -7.05
CA TYR A 91 0.48 16.70 -8.38
C TYR A 91 -0.99 17.09 -8.36
N LEU A 92 -1.74 16.72 -7.31
CA LEU A 92 -3.21 16.76 -7.33
C LEU A 92 -3.83 17.79 -6.35
N SER A 93 -3.03 18.66 -5.74
CA SER A 93 -3.45 19.48 -4.59
C SER A 93 -4.72 20.30 -4.77
N TRP A 94 -4.90 20.95 -5.93
CA TRP A 94 -6.02 21.87 -6.17
C TRP A 94 -7.12 21.33 -7.08
N GLU A 95 -6.95 20.10 -7.55
CA GLU A 95 -7.97 19.43 -8.34
C GLU A 95 -9.13 18.97 -7.46
N SER A 96 -10.36 18.96 -8.02
CA SER A 96 -11.52 18.40 -7.32
C SER A 96 -11.43 16.87 -7.24
N ALA A 97 -12.13 16.27 -6.27
CA ALA A 97 -12.22 14.81 -6.18
C ALA A 97 -12.67 14.17 -7.50
N LEU A 98 -13.65 14.77 -8.16
CA LEU A 98 -14.15 14.27 -9.45
C LEU A 98 -13.07 14.33 -10.53
N SER A 99 -12.36 15.46 -10.67
CA SER A 99 -11.27 15.62 -11.65
C SER A 99 -10.17 14.58 -11.43
N ILE A 100 -9.79 14.36 -10.16
CA ILE A 100 -8.77 13.37 -9.81
C ILE A 100 -9.22 11.96 -10.20
N VAL A 101 -10.45 11.56 -9.88
CA VAL A 101 -10.95 10.24 -10.24
C VAL A 101 -10.99 10.08 -11.76
N LEU A 102 -11.46 11.07 -12.48
CA LEU A 102 -11.52 11.05 -13.95
C LEU A 102 -10.14 10.96 -14.61
N SER A 103 -9.08 11.51 -14.00
CA SER A 103 -7.71 11.34 -14.50
C SER A 103 -7.24 9.88 -14.54
N GLY A 104 -7.87 9.01 -13.75
CA GLY A 104 -7.60 7.57 -13.74
C GLY A 104 -8.02 6.85 -15.01
N VAL A 105 -8.99 7.38 -15.78
CA VAL A 105 -9.49 6.77 -17.02
C VAL A 105 -8.39 6.56 -18.06
N SER A 106 -7.47 7.52 -18.16
CA SER A 106 -6.38 7.49 -19.14
C SER A 106 -5.07 6.90 -18.63
N GLY A 107 -4.99 6.54 -17.33
CA GLY A 107 -3.73 6.08 -16.72
C GLY A 107 -2.66 7.18 -16.61
N THR A 108 -3.04 8.45 -16.77
CA THR A 108 -2.15 9.62 -16.67
C THR A 108 -2.37 10.39 -15.37
N LEU A 109 -1.52 11.40 -15.10
CA LEU A 109 -1.66 12.28 -13.93
C LEU A 109 -2.57 13.49 -14.17
N SER A 110 -2.89 13.78 -15.43
CA SER A 110 -3.74 14.89 -15.83
C SER A 110 -5.01 14.40 -16.50
N MET A 111 -6.05 15.22 -16.45
CA MET A 111 -7.27 14.97 -17.23
C MET A 111 -6.92 14.86 -18.72
N SER A 112 -7.33 13.74 -19.34
CA SER A 112 -7.17 13.55 -20.79
C SER A 112 -8.38 14.07 -21.55
N SER A 113 -8.18 14.39 -22.82
CA SER A 113 -9.26 14.57 -23.78
C SER A 113 -9.99 13.24 -23.99
N GLY A 114 -11.33 13.26 -24.05
CA GLY A 114 -12.12 12.08 -24.37
C GLY A 114 -12.87 11.45 -23.19
N ILE A 115 -13.01 12.14 -22.06
CA ILE A 115 -13.89 11.75 -20.96
C ILE A 115 -15.34 11.77 -21.41
N THR A 116 -16.04 10.67 -21.19
CA THR A 116 -17.43 10.49 -21.57
C THR A 116 -18.39 10.72 -20.40
N ASP A 117 -19.68 10.97 -20.67
CA ASP A 117 -20.72 11.02 -19.63
C ASP A 117 -20.80 9.72 -18.81
N ARG A 118 -20.44 8.59 -19.41
CA ARG A 118 -20.37 7.29 -18.72
C ARG A 118 -19.26 7.31 -17.67
N ASP A 119 -18.10 7.85 -17.99
CA ASP A 119 -16.97 7.97 -17.06
C ASP A 119 -17.31 8.89 -15.89
N VAL A 120 -17.97 10.01 -16.15
CA VAL A 120 -18.44 10.93 -15.10
C VAL A 120 -19.43 10.25 -14.16
N LYS A 121 -20.43 9.54 -14.69
CA LYS A 121 -21.40 8.78 -13.89
C LYS A 121 -20.72 7.69 -13.06
N LYS A 122 -19.72 7.00 -13.62
CA LYS A 122 -18.93 5.98 -12.92
C LYS A 122 -18.10 6.59 -11.80
N ALA A 123 -17.41 7.70 -12.05
CA ALA A 123 -16.63 8.42 -11.05
C ALA A 123 -17.49 8.87 -9.87
N ILE A 124 -18.65 9.46 -10.14
CA ILE A 124 -19.61 9.87 -9.10
C ILE A 124 -20.10 8.66 -8.29
N THR A 125 -20.36 7.52 -8.95
CA THR A 125 -20.79 6.29 -8.29
C THR A 125 -19.70 5.75 -7.36
N LEU A 126 -18.44 5.74 -7.80
CA LEU A 126 -17.30 5.32 -6.99
C LEU A 126 -17.11 6.23 -5.77
N LEU A 127 -17.16 7.56 -5.97
CA LEU A 127 -17.06 8.53 -4.88
C LEU A 127 -18.17 8.35 -3.85
N LYS A 128 -19.43 8.11 -4.30
CA LYS A 128 -20.55 7.82 -3.39
C LYS A 128 -20.36 6.53 -2.60
N LYS A 129 -19.88 5.45 -3.25
CA LYS A 129 -19.57 4.18 -2.58
C LYS A 129 -18.51 4.36 -1.49
N LEU A 130 -17.54 5.23 -1.72
CA LEU A 130 -16.47 5.57 -0.77
C LEU A 130 -16.86 6.72 0.20
N ARG A 131 -18.16 7.01 0.37
CA ARG A 131 -18.71 8.03 1.28
C ARG A 131 -18.27 9.46 0.99
N LEU A 132 -17.86 9.76 -0.24
CA LEU A 132 -17.44 11.09 -0.69
C LEU A 132 -18.49 11.81 -1.54
N GLY A 133 -19.75 11.36 -1.51
CA GLY A 133 -20.83 11.91 -2.35
C GLY A 133 -21.10 13.41 -2.14
N SER A 134 -20.89 13.95 -0.93
CA SER A 134 -21.03 15.39 -0.62
C SER A 134 -19.76 16.20 -0.90
N LYS A 135 -18.65 15.56 -1.36
CA LYS A 135 -17.33 16.18 -1.51
C LYS A 135 -16.79 16.05 -2.94
N ILE A 136 -17.67 15.78 -3.90
CA ILE A 136 -17.33 15.53 -5.31
C ILE A 136 -16.52 16.69 -5.92
N ASP A 137 -16.94 17.93 -5.61
CA ASP A 137 -16.32 19.15 -6.15
C ASP A 137 -15.30 19.79 -5.17
N GLN A 138 -15.06 19.14 -4.02
CA GLN A 138 -14.12 19.65 -3.03
C GLN A 138 -12.67 19.48 -3.51
N PRO A 139 -11.83 20.54 -3.40
CA PRO A 139 -10.40 20.44 -3.68
C PRO A 139 -9.72 19.42 -2.78
N PHE A 140 -8.84 18.60 -3.36
CA PHE A 140 -8.10 17.53 -2.66
C PHE A 140 -7.29 18.07 -1.47
N ALA A 141 -6.69 19.27 -1.60
CA ALA A 141 -5.93 19.91 -0.53
C ALA A 141 -6.76 20.16 0.74
N LEU A 142 -8.08 20.34 0.61
CA LEU A 142 -9.00 20.61 1.74
C LEU A 142 -9.61 19.35 2.34
N MET A 143 -9.23 18.17 1.83
CA MET A 143 -9.72 16.88 2.34
C MET A 143 -8.85 16.37 3.47
N SER A 144 -9.45 15.61 4.40
CA SER A 144 -8.70 14.82 5.38
C SER A 144 -7.84 13.76 4.69
N LYS A 145 -6.83 13.21 5.37
CA LYS A 145 -5.99 12.13 4.82
C LYS A 145 -6.81 10.93 4.38
N GLY A 146 -7.78 10.49 5.19
CA GLY A 146 -8.66 9.37 4.85
C GLY A 146 -9.50 9.63 3.61
N GLU A 147 -10.06 10.85 3.46
CA GLU A 147 -10.80 11.25 2.27
C GLU A 147 -9.92 11.29 1.02
N ARG A 148 -8.72 11.85 1.14
CA ARG A 148 -7.73 11.81 0.04
C ARG A 148 -7.42 10.39 -0.39
N GLN A 149 -7.24 9.48 0.56
CA GLN A 149 -6.99 8.09 0.29
C GLN A 149 -8.15 7.43 -0.46
N CYS A 150 -9.40 7.70 -0.04
CA CYS A 150 -10.59 7.23 -0.75
C CYS A 150 -10.68 7.81 -2.18
N VAL A 151 -10.31 9.07 -2.41
CA VAL A 151 -10.25 9.65 -3.77
C VAL A 151 -9.21 8.93 -4.63
N LEU A 152 -8.02 8.63 -4.10
CA LEU A 152 -6.97 7.89 -4.82
C LEU A 152 -7.38 6.44 -5.12
N ILE A 153 -8.09 5.78 -4.21
CA ILE A 153 -8.67 4.45 -4.44
C ILE A 153 -9.73 4.52 -5.55
N ALA A 154 -10.65 5.50 -5.51
CA ALA A 154 -11.65 5.70 -6.58
C ALA A 154 -10.97 5.95 -7.94
N ARG A 155 -9.91 6.76 -7.96
CA ARG A 155 -9.09 7.02 -9.14
C ARG A 155 -8.46 5.75 -9.70
N ALA A 156 -7.93 4.90 -8.83
CA ALA A 156 -7.31 3.64 -9.24
C ALA A 156 -8.35 2.64 -9.80
N LEU A 157 -9.58 2.65 -9.27
CA LEU A 157 -10.64 1.71 -9.65
C LEU A 157 -11.46 2.13 -10.89
N ILE A 158 -11.36 3.39 -11.35
CA ILE A 158 -12.23 3.88 -12.45
C ILE A 158 -11.95 3.18 -13.78
N SER A 159 -10.69 2.78 -14.03
CA SER A 159 -10.28 2.04 -15.22
C SER A 159 -10.60 0.55 -15.16
N GLU A 160 -11.20 0.04 -14.07
CA GLU A 160 -11.43 -1.40 -13.83
C GLU A 160 -10.15 -2.23 -13.98
N PRO A 161 -9.12 -1.94 -13.16
CA PRO A 161 -7.81 -2.53 -13.33
C PRO A 161 -7.82 -4.05 -13.04
N GLU A 162 -6.90 -4.79 -13.65
CA GLU A 162 -6.66 -6.20 -13.33
C GLU A 162 -5.69 -6.36 -12.14
N ILE A 163 -4.87 -5.34 -11.87
CA ILE A 163 -3.96 -5.27 -10.72
C ILE A 163 -4.27 -3.99 -9.93
N LEU A 164 -4.46 -4.11 -8.63
CA LEU A 164 -4.56 -2.96 -7.71
C LEU A 164 -3.36 -2.96 -6.76
N ILE A 165 -2.59 -1.89 -6.78
CA ILE A 165 -1.44 -1.67 -5.90
C ILE A 165 -1.80 -0.57 -4.90
N LEU A 166 -1.76 -0.89 -3.61
CA LEU A 166 -2.05 0.01 -2.50
C LEU A 166 -0.76 0.22 -1.71
N ASP A 167 -0.09 1.35 -1.93
CA ASP A 167 1.21 1.66 -1.33
C ASP A 167 1.02 2.45 -0.02
N GLU A 168 1.08 1.73 1.10
CA GLU A 168 0.90 2.21 2.47
C GLU A 168 -0.42 3.00 2.67
N PRO A 169 -1.58 2.46 2.28
CA PRO A 169 -2.83 3.21 2.26
C PRO A 169 -3.35 3.59 3.65
N GLY A 170 -2.95 2.88 4.70
CA GLY A 170 -3.33 3.13 6.09
C GLY A 170 -2.45 4.15 6.82
N THR A 171 -1.32 4.56 6.23
CA THR A 171 -0.33 5.39 6.92
C THR A 171 -0.84 6.78 7.28
N GLY A 172 -0.81 7.09 8.59
CA GLY A 172 -1.22 8.38 9.14
C GLY A 172 -2.73 8.63 9.13
N LEU A 173 -3.52 7.57 9.00
CA LEU A 173 -4.97 7.58 9.20
C LEU A 173 -5.31 7.33 10.67
N ASP A 174 -6.44 7.87 11.11
CA ASP A 174 -7.04 7.45 12.38
C ASP A 174 -7.55 6.00 12.29
N ILE A 175 -7.86 5.42 13.43
CA ILE A 175 -8.28 4.01 13.53
C ILE A 175 -9.52 3.74 12.65
N TYR A 176 -10.51 4.64 12.66
CA TYR A 176 -11.75 4.44 11.92
C TYR A 176 -11.52 4.47 10.40
N ALA A 177 -10.77 5.47 9.91
CA ALA A 177 -10.46 5.59 8.47
C ALA A 177 -9.61 4.42 7.98
N ARG A 178 -8.66 3.94 8.79
CA ARG A 178 -7.85 2.75 8.48
C ARG A 178 -8.70 1.50 8.37
N GLU A 179 -9.54 1.21 9.37
CA GLU A 179 -10.43 0.05 9.35
C GLU A 179 -11.41 0.08 8.18
N TYR A 180 -11.91 1.27 7.85
CA TYR A 180 -12.78 1.45 6.68
C TYR A 180 -12.08 1.04 5.37
N ILE A 181 -10.82 1.47 5.19
CA ILE A 181 -10.02 1.10 3.99
C ILE A 181 -9.70 -0.40 3.99
N LEU A 182 -9.29 -0.97 5.13
CA LEU A 182 -9.00 -2.40 5.24
C LEU A 182 -10.22 -3.24 4.87
N THR A 183 -11.40 -2.89 5.40
CA THR A 183 -12.66 -3.56 5.07
C THR A 183 -12.98 -3.46 3.57
N ALA A 184 -12.83 -2.27 2.96
CA ALA A 184 -13.07 -2.08 1.53
C ALA A 184 -12.10 -2.90 0.66
N VAL A 185 -10.84 -3.03 1.07
CA VAL A 185 -9.82 -3.83 0.37
C VAL A 185 -10.12 -5.32 0.51
N ASP A 186 -10.52 -5.78 1.69
CA ASP A 186 -10.92 -7.17 1.94
C ASP A 186 -12.14 -7.57 1.09
N ASP A 187 -13.12 -6.66 1.00
CA ASP A 187 -14.29 -6.86 0.14
C ASP A 187 -13.91 -6.95 -1.35
N LEU A 188 -12.97 -6.14 -1.82
CA LEU A 188 -12.46 -6.22 -3.18
C LEU A 188 -11.74 -7.56 -3.42
N ALA A 189 -10.90 -8.00 -2.48
CA ALA A 189 -10.17 -9.26 -2.58
C ALA A 189 -11.11 -10.47 -2.65
N LYS A 190 -12.21 -10.46 -1.89
CA LYS A 190 -13.17 -11.57 -1.83
C LYS A 190 -14.15 -11.61 -2.98
N ASN A 191 -14.49 -10.45 -3.55
CA ASN A 191 -15.61 -10.32 -4.48
C ASN A 191 -15.20 -10.00 -5.93
N THR A 192 -13.89 -9.95 -6.24
CA THR A 192 -13.40 -9.69 -7.60
C THR A 192 -12.26 -10.63 -7.97
N ASP A 193 -12.02 -10.79 -9.29
CA ASP A 193 -10.86 -11.52 -9.81
C ASP A 193 -9.58 -10.67 -9.89
N MET A 194 -9.61 -9.48 -9.27
CA MET A 194 -8.50 -8.53 -9.28
C MET A 194 -7.33 -9.07 -8.46
N THR A 195 -6.11 -8.93 -8.97
CA THR A 195 -4.91 -9.16 -8.16
C THR A 195 -4.63 -7.93 -7.31
N ILE A 196 -4.46 -8.09 -6.00
CA ILE A 196 -4.20 -6.98 -5.09
C ILE A 196 -2.81 -7.13 -4.47
N ILE A 197 -2.03 -6.05 -4.53
CA ILE A 197 -0.74 -5.92 -3.83
C ILE A 197 -0.90 -4.84 -2.78
N TYR A 198 -0.94 -5.25 -1.52
CA TYR A 198 -1.06 -4.35 -0.38
C TYR A 198 0.29 -4.17 0.29
N VAL A 199 0.74 -2.94 0.37
CA VAL A 199 2.04 -2.58 0.96
C VAL A 199 1.82 -2.00 2.33
N THR A 200 2.52 -2.54 3.31
CA THR A 200 2.48 -2.02 4.67
C THR A 200 3.78 -2.32 5.42
N HIS A 201 3.98 -1.63 6.52
CA HIS A 201 4.95 -1.94 7.56
C HIS A 201 4.27 -2.20 8.92
N TYR A 202 2.92 -2.29 8.93
CA TYR A 202 2.10 -2.63 10.08
C TYR A 202 1.57 -4.05 9.95
N ILE A 203 1.85 -4.89 10.94
CA ILE A 203 1.41 -6.30 10.95
C ILE A 203 -0.11 -6.40 11.09
N GLU A 204 -0.71 -5.49 11.82
CA GLU A 204 -2.15 -5.41 12.07
C GLU A 204 -2.98 -5.11 10.81
N GLU A 205 -2.34 -4.62 9.75
CA GLU A 205 -3.00 -4.38 8.46
C GLU A 205 -3.04 -5.61 7.55
N ILE A 206 -2.46 -6.73 7.97
CA ILE A 206 -2.44 -7.96 7.18
C ILE A 206 -3.78 -8.65 7.31
N LEU A 207 -4.53 -8.65 6.22
CA LEU A 207 -5.84 -9.27 6.16
C LEU A 207 -5.74 -10.77 5.85
N PRO A 208 -6.66 -11.61 6.40
CA PRO A 208 -6.68 -13.04 6.12
C PRO A 208 -6.84 -13.42 4.64
N SER A 209 -7.41 -12.52 3.82
CA SER A 209 -7.55 -12.70 2.37
C SER A 209 -6.23 -12.63 1.60
N PHE A 210 -5.14 -12.16 2.24
CA PHE A 210 -3.81 -12.07 1.62
C PHE A 210 -2.96 -13.28 1.99
N ASP A 211 -2.97 -14.30 1.14
CA ASP A 211 -2.31 -15.59 1.38
C ASP A 211 -0.82 -15.61 1.00
N LYS A 212 -0.33 -14.57 0.31
CA LYS A 212 1.05 -14.43 -0.13
C LYS A 212 1.73 -13.21 0.48
N THR A 213 2.99 -13.35 0.82
CA THR A 213 3.80 -12.26 1.35
C THR A 213 5.19 -12.23 0.70
N LEU A 214 5.66 -11.03 0.42
CA LEU A 214 7.03 -10.72 0.08
C LEU A 214 7.60 -9.82 1.18
N LEU A 215 8.59 -10.31 1.93
CA LEU A 215 9.35 -9.56 2.91
C LEU A 215 10.53 -8.87 2.23
N MET A 216 10.61 -7.55 2.35
CA MET A 216 11.65 -6.75 1.71
C MET A 216 12.55 -6.06 2.73
N LYS A 217 13.86 -6.22 2.60
CA LYS A 217 14.89 -5.63 3.47
C LYS A 217 16.07 -5.13 2.63
N ASP A 218 16.55 -3.92 2.88
CA ASP A 218 17.73 -3.32 2.27
C ASP A 218 17.76 -3.40 0.72
N GLY A 219 16.62 -3.13 0.09
CA GLY A 219 16.47 -3.16 -1.37
C GLY A 219 16.43 -4.56 -1.98
N ARG A 220 16.29 -5.62 -1.19
CA ARG A 220 16.26 -7.02 -1.63
C ARG A 220 15.06 -7.77 -1.07
N ILE A 221 14.70 -8.86 -1.72
CA ILE A 221 13.76 -9.81 -1.14
C ILE A 221 14.49 -10.57 -0.04
N TYR A 222 14.01 -10.45 1.19
CA TYR A 222 14.47 -11.23 2.33
C TYR A 222 13.87 -12.65 2.28
N LYS A 223 12.55 -12.73 2.12
CA LYS A 223 11.81 -13.98 1.96
C LYS A 223 10.51 -13.73 1.21
N GLN A 224 9.99 -14.74 0.51
CA GLN A 224 8.66 -14.70 -0.11
C GLN A 224 7.99 -16.05 -0.04
N GLY A 225 6.66 -16.08 0.10
CA GLY A 225 5.90 -17.32 0.22
C GLY A 225 4.49 -17.12 0.74
N LYS A 226 3.96 -18.15 1.40
CA LYS A 226 2.66 -18.04 2.07
C LYS A 226 2.76 -17.13 3.29
N THR A 227 1.76 -16.29 3.50
CA THR A 227 1.70 -15.35 4.62
C THR A 227 1.85 -16.08 5.97
N ALA A 228 1.11 -17.16 6.16
CA ALA A 228 1.15 -17.95 7.40
C ALA A 228 2.55 -18.53 7.72
N ASP A 229 3.35 -18.83 6.69
CA ASP A 229 4.68 -19.40 6.89
C ASP A 229 5.74 -18.33 7.23
N LEU A 230 5.47 -17.06 6.88
CA LEU A 230 6.45 -15.98 7.01
C LEU A 230 6.28 -15.16 8.30
N PHE A 231 5.09 -15.13 8.89
CA PHE A 231 4.82 -14.42 10.14
C PHE A 231 4.91 -15.37 11.34
N SER A 232 6.13 -15.89 11.58
CA SER A 232 6.49 -16.63 12.79
C SER A 232 7.51 -15.85 13.62
N ASP A 233 7.58 -16.11 14.93
CA ASP A 233 8.52 -15.46 15.86
C ASP A 233 9.96 -15.55 15.35
N GLU A 234 10.38 -16.75 14.89
CA GLU A 234 11.73 -17.00 14.40
C GLU A 234 12.06 -16.14 13.16
N ILE A 235 11.19 -16.20 12.13
CA ILE A 235 11.44 -15.49 10.86
C ILE A 235 11.38 -14.00 11.08
N PHE A 236 10.40 -13.54 11.87
CA PHE A 236 10.20 -12.10 12.07
C PHE A 236 11.26 -11.49 12.97
N SER A 237 11.71 -12.21 14.01
CA SER A 237 12.84 -11.79 14.84
C SER A 237 14.14 -11.68 14.04
N ALA A 238 14.41 -12.66 13.16
CA ALA A 238 15.57 -12.60 12.26
C ALA A 238 15.44 -11.49 11.21
N PHE A 239 14.24 -11.24 10.70
CA PHE A 239 13.96 -10.15 9.75
C PHE A 239 14.19 -8.77 10.37
N LEU A 240 13.71 -8.54 11.59
CA LEU A 240 13.85 -7.26 12.30
C LEU A 240 15.18 -7.12 13.03
N ASN A 241 15.96 -8.20 13.20
CA ASN A 241 17.14 -8.30 14.07
C ASN A 241 16.79 -7.95 15.54
N TYR A 242 15.60 -8.30 15.98
CA TYR A 242 15.09 -8.04 17.32
C TYR A 242 14.07 -9.12 17.73
N PRO A 243 14.06 -9.58 19.00
CA PRO A 243 13.09 -10.56 19.47
C PRO A 243 11.65 -10.05 19.35
N VAL A 244 10.82 -10.77 18.62
CA VAL A 244 9.41 -10.42 18.36
C VAL A 244 8.56 -11.66 18.56
N ASN A 245 7.44 -11.49 19.28
CA ASN A 245 6.40 -12.51 19.36
C ASN A 245 5.26 -12.13 18.42
N ILE A 246 4.89 -13.05 17.54
CA ILE A 246 3.75 -12.93 16.64
C ILE A 246 2.59 -13.72 17.22
N SER A 247 1.44 -13.11 17.34
CA SER A 247 0.20 -13.76 17.74
C SER A 247 -0.90 -13.53 16.72
N CYS A 248 -1.87 -14.43 16.68
CA CYS A 248 -3.04 -14.31 15.84
C CYS A 248 -4.27 -14.22 16.75
N SER A 249 -5.10 -13.19 16.55
CA SER A 249 -6.36 -13.05 17.25
C SER A 249 -7.37 -14.12 16.80
N GLU A 250 -8.44 -14.34 17.56
CA GLU A 250 -9.54 -15.25 17.17
C GLU A 250 -10.18 -14.86 15.81
N ALA A 251 -10.13 -13.59 15.46
CA ALA A 251 -10.61 -13.07 14.19
C ALA A 251 -9.61 -13.24 13.02
N GLY A 252 -8.44 -13.85 13.25
CA GLY A 252 -7.41 -14.08 12.22
C GLY A 252 -6.48 -12.89 11.97
N HIS A 253 -6.53 -11.82 12.77
CA HIS A 253 -5.63 -10.68 12.63
C HIS A 253 -4.30 -10.93 13.34
N LEU A 254 -3.20 -10.65 12.64
CA LEU A 254 -1.86 -10.76 13.17
C LEU A 254 -1.54 -9.57 14.10
N GLN A 255 -0.80 -9.85 15.17
CA GLN A 255 -0.28 -8.87 16.10
C GLN A 255 1.18 -9.18 16.40
N ALA A 256 1.99 -8.15 16.61
CA ALA A 256 3.37 -8.29 17.02
C ALA A 256 3.62 -7.56 18.34
N SER A 257 4.36 -8.22 19.22
CA SER A 257 4.89 -7.60 20.44
C SER A 257 6.40 -7.75 20.50
N LEU A 258 7.09 -6.67 20.87
CA LEU A 258 8.53 -6.70 21.08
C LEU A 258 8.83 -7.21 22.49
N GLU A 259 9.78 -8.13 22.64
CA GLU A 259 10.33 -8.45 23.95
C GLU A 259 11.24 -7.32 24.42
N VAL A 260 10.65 -6.36 25.14
CA VAL A 260 11.43 -5.29 25.77
C VAL A 260 12.31 -5.89 26.86
N ALA A 261 13.63 -5.80 26.71
CA ALA A 261 14.58 -6.24 27.73
C ALA A 261 14.19 -5.63 29.10
N ALA A 262 14.26 -6.42 30.15
CA ALA A 262 13.84 -6.05 31.52
C ALA A 262 14.49 -4.73 32.03
N SER A 263 15.62 -4.33 31.47
CA SER A 263 16.32 -3.08 31.79
C SER A 263 15.55 -1.79 31.43
N PHE A 264 14.56 -1.87 30.53
CA PHE A 264 13.68 -0.70 30.24
C PHE A 264 12.44 -0.65 31.13
N ARG A 265 12.06 -1.76 31.78
CA ARG A 265 10.87 -1.81 32.66
C ARG A 265 11.09 -1.14 34.01
N ASP A 266 12.33 -1.03 34.50
CA ASP A 266 12.63 -0.47 35.82
C ASP A 266 12.75 1.07 35.82
N ASN A 267 13.03 1.70 34.68
CA ASN A 267 13.13 3.17 34.59
C ASN A 267 11.78 3.89 34.40
N ASP A 268 10.71 3.21 33.92
CA ASP A 268 9.43 3.86 33.65
C ASP A 268 8.47 3.86 34.83
N LYS A 269 8.70 3.02 35.84
CA LYS A 269 7.85 3.04 37.06
C LYS A 269 8.07 4.28 37.92
N SER A 270 9.21 4.96 37.82
CA SER A 270 9.50 6.17 38.57
C SER A 270 8.84 7.44 37.99
N CYS A 271 8.49 7.43 36.70
CA CYS A 271 7.89 8.58 36.03
C CYS A 271 6.35 8.67 36.18
N LEU A 272 5.68 7.53 36.41
CA LEU A 272 4.22 7.47 36.52
C LEU A 272 3.68 7.61 37.97
N THR A 273 4.58 7.60 38.98
CA THR A 273 4.18 7.71 40.39
C THR A 273 4.45 9.10 41.01
N ALA A 274 5.10 10.01 40.28
CA ALA A 274 5.50 11.33 40.78
C ALA A 274 4.34 12.37 40.86
N ASP A 275 3.20 12.13 40.19
CA ASP A 275 2.10 13.12 40.11
C ASP A 275 0.89 12.84 41.00
N ARG A 276 1.01 11.96 42.02
CA ARG A 276 -0.11 11.66 42.95
C ARG A 276 0.08 12.07 44.41
N GLU A 277 1.21 12.67 44.76
CA GLU A 277 1.43 13.18 46.12
C GLU A 277 1.73 14.70 46.13
N GLY A 278 0.73 15.51 45.89
CA GLY A 278 0.88 16.96 45.95
C GLY A 278 -0.45 17.72 45.93
N GLY A 279 -1.36 17.40 46.81
CA GLY A 279 -2.63 18.12 46.86
C GLY A 279 -3.42 17.82 48.10
N ASP A 280 -2.85 18.10 49.28
CA ASP A 280 -3.64 18.37 50.49
C ASP A 280 -2.73 18.98 51.55
N ARG A 281 -2.77 20.31 51.66
CA ARG A 281 -2.50 21.08 52.88
C ARG A 281 -2.81 22.58 52.65
N ASP A 282 -3.87 22.93 53.34
CA ASP A 282 -4.06 24.17 54.12
C ASP A 282 -4.25 25.51 53.39
N GLU A 283 -5.39 26.00 53.68
CA GLU A 283 -6.04 27.27 54.04
C GLU A 283 -6.96 27.88 53.00
#